data_08437a8d2fc0e4c714ff890adabbf3c7
#
_entry.id   08437a8d2fc0e4c714ff890adabbf3c7
#
_cell.length_a   1.000
_cell.length_b   1.000
_cell.length_c   1.000
_cell.angle_alpha   90.00
_cell.angle_beta   90.00
_cell.angle_gamma   90.00
#
_symmetry.space_group_name_H-M   'P 1'
#
loop_
_entity.id
_entity.type
_entity.pdbx_description
1 polymer ?
#
loop_
_entity_poly.entity_id
_entity_poly.type
_entity_poly.pdbx_seq_one_letter_code
_entity_poly.pdbx_strand_id
1 'polypeptide(L)'
;MLACHIPGKSIESNYKNVDQFNFDVAMGPKNYHIEGYLTRSAEPGRRPGLLVLNGGEGNVDRCVKMSQGIAAMGIHVACVNIPGYGKSSGPSRFVGQPSVLASRRALDMLAGRTDVDSTRLAVWGLGHGAVAAGLLMDYDSRPRALILESGCYDPLTLWPQAPLRTKLSILREVWPSKRILKERSVIANLPPRLDCSVLIMHGERDNRVPVGQAVKLADALRVRGAKVSTRYFPQASHDLGKRVEPELRAFLRDNLLDTNRAAAS
;
A
#
# COMPACT_ATOMS: atom_id res chain seq x y z
N MET A 1 6.15 -26.76 -6.55
CA MET A 1 7.13 -25.69 -6.26
C MET A 1 7.60 -25.10 -7.58
N LEU A 2 7.02 -24.03 -8.05
CA LEU A 2 7.51 -23.29 -9.21
C LEU A 2 8.45 -22.21 -8.67
N ALA A 3 9.76 -22.45 -8.84
CA ALA A 3 10.78 -21.45 -8.58
C ALA A 3 10.53 -20.28 -9.53
N CYS A 4 10.06 -19.16 -9.00
CA CYS A 4 9.91 -17.93 -9.76
C CYS A 4 11.32 -17.37 -9.98
N HIS A 5 11.91 -17.69 -11.14
CA HIS A 5 13.14 -17.07 -11.57
C HIS A 5 12.81 -15.62 -11.94
N ILE A 6 13.26 -14.67 -11.14
CA ILE A 6 13.18 -13.24 -11.44
C ILE A 6 14.34 -12.95 -12.40
N PRO A 7 14.10 -12.75 -13.71
CA PRO A 7 15.16 -12.30 -14.60
C PRO A 7 15.43 -10.84 -14.24
N GLY A 8 16.52 -10.59 -13.50
CA GLY A 8 17.03 -9.27 -13.25
C GLY A 8 17.49 -8.62 -14.56
N LYS A 9 16.64 -7.79 -15.15
CA LYS A 9 17.12 -6.68 -15.97
C LYS A 9 17.36 -5.53 -15.00
N SER A 10 18.65 -5.24 -14.73
CA SER A 10 19.02 -3.99 -14.09
C SER A 10 18.42 -2.85 -14.92
N ILE A 11 17.61 -2.03 -14.29
CA ILE A 11 17.34 -0.71 -14.85
C ILE A 11 18.73 -0.06 -14.95
N GLU A 12 19.10 0.47 -16.10
CA GLU A 12 20.16 1.47 -16.24
C GLU A 12 19.73 2.68 -15.40
N SER A 13 19.78 2.55 -14.10
CA SER A 13 19.33 3.54 -13.17
C SER A 13 20.49 3.90 -12.26
N ASN A 14 20.58 5.17 -11.94
CA ASN A 14 21.48 5.74 -10.95
C ASN A 14 21.26 5.18 -9.52
N TYR A 15 20.49 4.10 -9.37
CA TYR A 15 20.09 3.52 -8.09
C TYR A 15 20.80 2.18 -7.87
N LYS A 16 21.55 2.09 -6.78
CA LYS A 16 22.20 0.84 -6.34
C LYS A 16 21.18 -0.11 -5.73
N ASN A 17 21.36 -1.42 -5.93
CA ASN A 17 20.55 -2.50 -5.31
C ASN A 17 19.04 -2.45 -5.64
N VAL A 18 18.67 -2.05 -6.85
CA VAL A 18 17.30 -2.04 -7.34
C VAL A 18 17.16 -3.02 -8.49
N ASP A 19 16.25 -3.98 -8.32
CA ASP A 19 15.90 -4.96 -9.36
C ASP A 19 14.46 -4.69 -9.84
N GLN A 20 14.25 -4.62 -11.16
CA GLN A 20 12.91 -4.64 -11.72
C GLN A 20 12.38 -6.08 -11.74
N PHE A 21 11.13 -6.27 -11.41
CA PHE A 21 10.44 -7.54 -11.56
C PHE A 21 9.04 -7.34 -12.13
N ASN A 22 8.50 -8.39 -12.73
CA ASN A 22 7.14 -8.40 -13.26
C ASN A 22 6.47 -9.71 -12.86
N PHE A 23 5.16 -9.68 -12.72
CA PHE A 23 4.36 -10.88 -12.51
C PHE A 23 2.96 -10.71 -13.09
N ASP A 24 2.31 -11.83 -13.33
CA ASP A 24 0.95 -11.85 -13.86
C ASP A 24 -0.05 -12.24 -12.77
N VAL A 25 -1.23 -11.65 -12.87
CA VAL A 25 -2.39 -11.96 -12.03
C VAL A 25 -3.55 -12.34 -12.93
N ALA A 26 -3.93 -13.61 -12.92
CA ALA A 26 -5.09 -14.10 -13.64
C ALA A 26 -6.39 -13.81 -12.87
N MET A 27 -7.41 -13.30 -13.58
CA MET A 27 -8.75 -13.08 -13.04
C MET A 27 -9.80 -13.39 -14.12
N GLY A 28 -10.35 -14.59 -14.06
CA GLY A 28 -11.20 -15.14 -15.12
C GLY A 28 -10.42 -15.19 -16.44
N PRO A 29 -11.00 -14.70 -17.56
CA PRO A 29 -10.32 -14.70 -18.86
C PRO A 29 -9.27 -13.59 -19.01
N LYS A 30 -9.09 -12.73 -18.01
CA LYS A 30 -8.15 -11.59 -18.04
C LYS A 30 -6.88 -11.92 -17.29
N ASN A 31 -5.77 -11.51 -17.88
CA ASN A 31 -4.46 -11.53 -17.23
C ASN A 31 -3.94 -10.10 -17.09
N TYR A 32 -3.49 -9.74 -15.89
CA TYR A 32 -2.95 -8.43 -15.56
C TYR A 32 -1.45 -8.56 -15.38
N HIS A 33 -0.69 -7.90 -16.24
CA HIS A 33 0.75 -7.80 -16.09
C HIS A 33 1.10 -6.69 -15.12
N ILE A 34 1.82 -7.00 -14.05
CA ILE A 34 2.13 -6.10 -12.93
C ILE A 34 3.62 -5.81 -12.90
N GLU A 35 3.96 -4.52 -12.89
CA GLU A 35 5.32 -4.02 -12.77
C GLU A 35 5.67 -3.75 -11.31
N GLY A 36 6.88 -4.14 -10.90
CA GLY A 36 7.41 -3.86 -9.58
C GLY A 36 8.93 -3.63 -9.58
N TYR A 37 9.41 -3.07 -8.48
CA TYR A 37 10.82 -2.77 -8.22
C TYR A 37 11.17 -3.17 -6.80
N LEU A 38 12.24 -3.91 -6.63
CA LEU A 38 12.75 -4.34 -5.36
C LEU A 38 14.04 -3.58 -5.04
N THR A 39 14.01 -2.77 -3.98
CA THR A 39 15.20 -2.17 -3.39
C THR A 39 15.68 -3.03 -2.22
N ARG A 40 16.87 -3.60 -2.35
CA ARG A 40 17.42 -4.48 -1.33
C ARG A 40 18.20 -3.69 -0.28
N SER A 41 18.00 -4.05 0.99
CA SER A 41 18.91 -3.64 2.05
C SER A 41 20.29 -4.23 1.83
N ALA A 42 21.34 -3.48 2.16
CA ALA A 42 22.72 -3.98 2.16
C ALA A 42 23.07 -4.76 3.44
N GLU A 43 22.23 -4.70 4.46
CA GLU A 43 22.44 -5.39 5.72
C GLU A 43 22.36 -6.91 5.55
N PRO A 44 23.27 -7.69 6.15
CA PRO A 44 23.29 -9.14 6.01
C PRO A 44 22.11 -9.82 6.74
N GLY A 45 21.85 -11.07 6.35
CA GLY A 45 20.84 -11.93 6.96
C GLY A 45 19.43 -11.64 6.50
N ARG A 46 18.45 -12.29 7.14
CA ARG A 46 17.02 -12.10 6.82
C ARG A 46 16.55 -10.78 7.41
N ARG A 47 16.02 -9.92 6.55
CA ARG A 47 15.59 -8.56 6.89
C ARG A 47 14.07 -8.41 6.76
N PRO A 48 13.46 -7.48 7.50
CA PRO A 48 12.04 -7.16 7.30
C PRO A 48 11.72 -6.79 5.86
N GLY A 49 10.46 -7.01 5.45
CA GLY A 49 9.95 -6.63 4.13
C GLY A 49 8.86 -5.57 4.19
N LEU A 50 8.97 -4.54 3.37
CA LEU A 50 7.94 -3.53 3.14
C LEU A 50 7.42 -3.64 1.71
N LEU A 51 6.12 -3.87 1.54
CA LEU A 51 5.43 -3.74 0.26
C LEU A 51 4.84 -2.33 0.14
N VAL A 52 5.25 -1.60 -0.88
CA VAL A 52 4.69 -0.28 -1.22
C VAL A 52 3.75 -0.43 -2.41
N LEU A 53 2.48 -0.09 -2.21
CA LEU A 53 1.44 -0.10 -3.24
C LEU A 53 1.23 1.33 -3.75
N ASN A 54 1.64 1.55 -4.99
CA ASN A 54 1.53 2.83 -5.65
C ASN A 54 0.26 2.89 -6.49
N GLY A 55 -0.60 3.85 -6.17
CA GLY A 55 -1.81 4.14 -6.93
C GLY A 55 -1.87 5.64 -7.22
N GLY A 56 -2.00 6.00 -8.47
CA GLY A 56 -1.99 7.37 -8.94
C GLY A 56 -1.06 7.53 -10.12
N GLU A 57 -0.40 8.64 -10.29
CA GLU A 57 0.45 8.92 -11.47
C GLU A 57 1.70 8.03 -11.58
N GLY A 58 1.74 6.92 -10.82
CA GLY A 58 2.67 5.79 -10.98
C GLY A 58 4.13 6.20 -11.17
N ASN A 59 4.64 7.17 -10.42
CA ASN A 59 6.02 7.59 -10.55
C ASN A 59 6.93 6.61 -9.81
N VAL A 60 7.40 5.61 -10.57
CA VAL A 60 8.36 4.62 -10.11
C VAL A 60 9.61 5.27 -9.51
N ASP A 61 10.12 6.32 -10.13
CA ASP A 61 11.33 7.02 -9.65
C ASP A 61 11.13 7.57 -8.24
N ARG A 62 9.93 8.06 -7.92
CA ARG A 62 9.61 8.54 -6.58
C ARG A 62 9.60 7.38 -5.58
N CYS A 63 8.98 6.25 -5.94
CA CYS A 63 8.93 5.09 -5.08
C CYS A 63 10.33 4.51 -4.84
N VAL A 64 11.14 4.36 -5.89
CA VAL A 64 12.52 3.89 -5.80
C VAL A 64 13.39 4.84 -4.98
N LYS A 65 13.23 6.16 -5.14
CA LYS A 65 13.93 7.18 -4.32
C LYS A 65 13.63 7.04 -2.84
N MET A 66 12.35 6.88 -2.49
CA MET A 66 11.94 6.72 -1.10
C MET A 66 12.45 5.40 -0.51
N SER A 67 12.40 4.32 -1.31
CA SER A 67 12.84 2.99 -0.88
C SER A 67 14.35 2.92 -0.59
N GLN A 68 15.20 3.75 -1.23
CA GLN A 68 16.62 3.82 -0.87
C GLN A 68 16.84 4.20 0.60
N GLY A 69 16.12 5.22 1.07
CA GLY A 69 16.21 5.67 2.46
C GLY A 69 15.68 4.64 3.47
N ILE A 70 14.69 3.84 3.08
CA ILE A 70 14.13 2.77 3.92
C ILE A 70 15.04 1.54 3.87
N ALA A 71 15.59 1.20 2.71
CA ALA A 71 16.54 0.10 2.57
C ALA A 71 17.82 0.33 3.39
N ALA A 72 18.27 1.58 3.53
CA ALA A 72 19.36 1.96 4.40
C ALA A 72 19.06 1.77 5.90
N MET A 73 17.79 1.61 6.29
CA MET A 73 17.39 1.22 7.65
C MET A 73 17.46 -0.29 7.88
N GLY A 74 17.77 -1.09 6.87
CA GLY A 74 17.80 -2.54 6.99
C GLY A 74 16.47 -3.23 6.61
N ILE A 75 15.65 -2.64 5.76
CA ILE A 75 14.34 -3.17 5.32
C ILE A 75 14.37 -3.37 3.80
N HIS A 76 14.01 -4.55 3.31
CA HIS A 76 13.78 -4.76 1.88
C HIS A 76 12.48 -4.09 1.46
N VAL A 77 12.47 -3.36 0.33
CA VAL A 77 11.30 -2.61 -0.13
C VAL A 77 10.90 -3.06 -1.53
N ALA A 78 9.71 -3.62 -1.66
CA ALA A 78 9.09 -3.91 -2.95
C ALA A 78 8.08 -2.82 -3.29
N CYS A 79 8.32 -2.05 -4.35
CA CYS A 79 7.38 -1.08 -4.90
C CYS A 79 6.60 -1.72 -6.04
N VAL A 80 5.27 -1.66 -5.99
CA VAL A 80 4.39 -2.23 -7.02
C VAL A 80 3.38 -1.20 -7.49
N ASN A 81 3.25 -1.07 -8.80
CA ASN A 81 2.15 -0.32 -9.40
C ASN A 81 0.93 -1.24 -9.49
N ILE A 82 -0.16 -0.89 -8.81
CA ILE A 82 -1.41 -1.67 -8.91
C ILE A 82 -2.00 -1.57 -10.32
N PRO A 83 -2.88 -2.52 -10.75
CA PRO A 83 -3.47 -2.53 -12.08
C PRO A 83 -3.98 -1.18 -12.55
N GLY A 84 -3.63 -0.79 -13.78
CA GLY A 84 -4.02 0.47 -14.41
C GLY A 84 -3.13 1.67 -14.07
N TYR A 85 -2.02 1.46 -13.33
CA TYR A 85 -1.05 2.49 -12.99
C TYR A 85 0.36 2.13 -13.44
N GLY A 86 1.16 3.15 -13.74
CA GLY A 86 2.52 2.97 -14.25
C GLY A 86 2.52 2.12 -15.52
N LYS A 87 3.38 1.10 -15.58
CA LYS A 87 3.41 0.11 -16.66
C LYS A 87 2.60 -1.15 -16.37
N SER A 88 1.91 -1.21 -15.23
CA SER A 88 0.98 -2.31 -14.94
C SER A 88 -0.22 -2.24 -15.85
N SER A 89 -0.60 -3.39 -16.43
CA SER A 89 -1.71 -3.47 -17.38
C SER A 89 -3.10 -3.35 -16.73
N GLY A 90 -4.11 -3.21 -17.55
CA GLY A 90 -5.53 -3.22 -17.17
C GLY A 90 -6.10 -1.83 -16.97
N PRO A 91 -7.40 -1.74 -16.72
CA PRO A 91 -7.98 -0.55 -16.14
C PRO A 91 -7.85 -0.58 -14.61
N SER A 92 -7.67 0.59 -13.99
CA SER A 92 -7.59 0.74 -12.53
C SER A 92 -8.88 0.31 -11.81
N ARG A 93 -10.02 0.48 -12.44
CA ARG A 93 -11.36 0.12 -11.96
C ARG A 93 -11.65 0.57 -10.53
N PHE A 94 -11.10 1.71 -10.15
CA PHE A 94 -11.25 2.28 -8.82
C PHE A 94 -10.95 1.26 -7.72
N VAL A 95 -9.75 0.67 -7.77
CA VAL A 95 -9.25 -0.33 -6.81
C VAL A 95 -10.19 -1.54 -6.66
N GLY A 96 -10.43 -2.23 -7.76
CA GLY A 96 -11.23 -3.45 -7.74
C GLY A 96 -10.46 -4.68 -7.28
N GLN A 97 -11.12 -5.83 -7.32
CA GLN A 97 -10.53 -7.13 -6.98
C GLN A 97 -9.16 -7.41 -7.63
N PRO A 98 -8.89 -7.02 -8.91
CA PRO A 98 -7.55 -7.20 -9.48
C PRO A 98 -6.44 -6.51 -8.69
N SER A 99 -6.72 -5.32 -8.12
CA SER A 99 -5.74 -4.59 -7.31
C SER A 99 -5.42 -5.31 -6.00
N VAL A 100 -6.43 -5.89 -5.35
CA VAL A 100 -6.24 -6.68 -4.12
C VAL A 100 -5.45 -7.96 -4.40
N LEU A 101 -5.81 -8.69 -5.48
CA LEU A 101 -5.09 -9.90 -5.87
C LEU A 101 -3.63 -9.61 -6.26
N ALA A 102 -3.39 -8.51 -7.00
CA ALA A 102 -2.03 -8.08 -7.33
C ALA A 102 -1.22 -7.73 -6.07
N SER A 103 -1.84 -7.03 -5.12
CA SER A 103 -1.21 -6.68 -3.84
C SER A 103 -0.86 -7.94 -3.03
N ARG A 104 -1.77 -8.90 -2.95
CA ARG A 104 -1.54 -10.18 -2.28
C ARG A 104 -0.40 -10.96 -2.94
N ARG A 105 -0.41 -11.08 -4.28
CA ARG A 105 0.64 -11.76 -5.02
C ARG A 105 2.00 -11.11 -4.83
N ALA A 106 2.07 -9.77 -4.83
CA ALA A 106 3.29 -9.04 -4.53
C ALA A 106 3.81 -9.30 -3.10
N LEU A 107 2.89 -9.37 -2.13
CA LEU A 107 3.24 -9.73 -0.74
C LEU A 107 3.76 -11.17 -0.64
N ASP A 108 3.15 -12.12 -1.37
CA ASP A 108 3.61 -13.51 -1.44
C ASP A 108 5.03 -13.60 -2.02
N MET A 109 5.32 -12.84 -3.08
CA MET A 109 6.64 -12.80 -3.69
C MET A 109 7.68 -12.21 -2.74
N LEU A 110 7.35 -11.13 -2.04
CA LEU A 110 8.24 -10.52 -1.05
C LEU A 110 8.50 -11.48 0.13
N ALA A 111 7.44 -12.05 0.70
CA ALA A 111 7.52 -12.97 1.84
C ALA A 111 8.24 -14.29 1.51
N GLY A 112 8.16 -14.75 0.26
CA GLY A 112 8.80 -15.99 -0.21
C GLY A 112 10.30 -15.88 -0.50
N ARG A 113 10.89 -14.71 -0.38
CA ARG A 113 12.34 -14.51 -0.58
C ARG A 113 13.14 -15.09 0.58
N THR A 114 14.27 -15.68 0.29
CA THR A 114 15.18 -16.27 1.29
C THR A 114 15.84 -15.24 2.19
N ASP A 115 16.01 -14.00 1.69
CA ASP A 115 16.61 -12.87 2.41
C ASP A 115 15.58 -12.02 3.18
N VAL A 116 14.26 -12.35 3.08
CA VAL A 116 13.19 -11.64 3.80
C VAL A 116 12.73 -12.43 5.02
N ASP A 117 12.58 -11.75 6.14
CA ASP A 117 11.91 -12.28 7.33
C ASP A 117 10.39 -12.12 7.17
N SER A 118 9.73 -13.20 6.80
CA SER A 118 8.28 -13.23 6.55
C SER A 118 7.42 -12.99 7.80
N THR A 119 8.01 -12.97 9.00
CA THR A 119 7.32 -12.61 10.25
C THR A 119 7.33 -11.12 10.52
N ARG A 120 8.14 -10.35 9.76
CA ARG A 120 8.29 -8.89 9.89
C ARG A 120 7.95 -8.20 8.57
N LEU A 121 6.68 -8.27 8.20
CA LEU A 121 6.15 -7.64 6.98
C LEU A 121 5.34 -6.40 7.30
N ALA A 122 5.45 -5.39 6.44
CA ALA A 122 4.57 -4.23 6.43
C ALA A 122 4.05 -3.94 5.02
N VAL A 123 2.92 -3.23 4.96
CA VAL A 123 2.36 -2.72 3.69
C VAL A 123 2.15 -1.21 3.81
N TRP A 124 2.59 -0.47 2.81
CA TRP A 124 2.36 0.97 2.69
C TRP A 124 1.63 1.27 1.39
N GLY A 125 0.47 1.86 1.49
CA GLY A 125 -0.32 2.28 0.33
C GLY A 125 -0.44 3.79 0.23
N LEU A 126 -0.38 4.31 -1.02
CA LEU A 126 -0.50 5.73 -1.34
C LEU A 126 -1.73 5.95 -2.25
N GLY A 127 -2.63 6.85 -1.87
CA GLY A 127 -3.85 7.15 -2.62
C GLY A 127 -4.69 5.89 -2.90
N HIS A 128 -4.86 5.51 -4.15
CA HIS A 128 -5.53 4.25 -4.52
C HIS A 128 -4.79 3.02 -3.97
N GLY A 129 -3.46 3.07 -3.87
CA GLY A 129 -2.68 2.03 -3.21
C GLY A 129 -3.01 1.88 -1.72
N ALA A 130 -3.39 2.97 -1.04
CA ALA A 130 -3.83 2.92 0.36
C ALA A 130 -5.18 2.19 0.49
N VAL A 131 -6.08 2.35 -0.49
CA VAL A 131 -7.33 1.59 -0.53
C VAL A 131 -7.04 0.10 -0.78
N ALA A 132 -6.13 -0.21 -1.72
CA ALA A 132 -5.73 -1.60 -1.99
C ALA A 132 -5.07 -2.26 -0.76
N ALA A 133 -4.19 -1.52 -0.06
CA ALA A 133 -3.57 -1.98 1.18
C ALA A 133 -4.59 -2.24 2.30
N GLY A 134 -5.56 -1.35 2.45
CA GLY A 134 -6.63 -1.53 3.43
C GLY A 134 -7.54 -2.72 3.13
N LEU A 135 -7.93 -2.90 1.85
CA LEU A 135 -8.73 -4.05 1.41
C LEU A 135 -7.96 -5.38 1.50
N LEU A 136 -6.63 -5.34 1.35
CA LEU A 136 -5.80 -6.54 1.49
C LEU A 136 -5.92 -7.17 2.88
N MET A 137 -6.17 -6.40 3.92
CA MET A 137 -6.26 -6.88 5.31
C MET A 137 -7.40 -7.87 5.56
N ASP A 138 -8.44 -7.87 4.73
CA ASP A 138 -9.51 -8.89 4.76
C ASP A 138 -9.04 -10.26 4.21
N TYR A 139 -7.98 -10.25 3.41
CA TYR A 139 -7.45 -11.44 2.71
C TYR A 139 -6.12 -11.96 3.27
N ASP A 140 -5.40 -11.12 4.03
CA ASP A 140 -4.04 -11.44 4.46
C ASP A 140 -3.68 -10.77 5.79
N SER A 141 -3.48 -11.56 6.81
CA SER A 141 -3.15 -11.11 8.17
C SER A 141 -1.65 -11.10 8.48
N ARG A 142 -0.77 -11.45 7.53
CA ARG A 142 0.69 -11.48 7.74
C ARG A 142 1.34 -10.14 8.04
N PRO A 143 0.87 -9.00 7.47
CA PRO A 143 1.49 -7.71 7.79
C PRO A 143 1.28 -7.31 9.25
N ARG A 144 2.37 -7.08 9.97
CA ARG A 144 2.37 -6.56 11.35
C ARG A 144 2.10 -5.07 11.42
N ALA A 145 2.37 -4.37 10.31
CA ALA A 145 2.24 -2.93 10.20
C ALA A 145 1.60 -2.53 8.87
N LEU A 146 0.70 -1.58 8.92
CA LEU A 146 -0.01 -1.02 7.77
C LEU A 146 0.14 0.50 7.77
N ILE A 147 0.55 1.08 6.66
CA ILE A 147 0.66 2.52 6.49
C ILE A 147 -0.29 2.95 5.36
N LEU A 148 -1.17 3.88 5.65
CA LEU A 148 -2.24 4.32 4.77
C LEU A 148 -2.16 5.83 4.54
N GLU A 149 -1.83 6.24 3.32
CA GLU A 149 -1.63 7.64 2.96
C GLU A 149 -2.69 8.13 1.98
N SER A 150 -3.46 9.15 2.36
CA SER A 150 -4.40 9.91 1.52
C SER A 150 -5.40 9.06 0.73
N GLY A 151 -5.91 7.95 1.29
CA GLY A 151 -6.85 7.03 0.63
C GLY A 151 -8.32 7.44 0.78
N CYS A 152 -9.14 7.06 -0.22
CA CYS A 152 -10.60 7.12 -0.15
C CYS A 152 -11.14 5.81 0.46
N TYR A 153 -11.27 5.77 1.79
CA TYR A 153 -11.53 4.53 2.52
C TYR A 153 -13.00 4.13 2.64
N ASP A 154 -13.90 5.09 2.39
CA ASP A 154 -15.35 4.87 2.39
C ASP A 154 -16.01 5.62 1.23
N PRO A 155 -15.83 5.13 0.00
CA PRO A 155 -16.44 5.73 -1.18
C PRO A 155 -17.98 5.67 -1.13
N LEU A 156 -18.56 4.74 -0.36
CA LEU A 156 -20.00 4.60 -0.23
C LEU A 156 -20.65 5.83 0.42
N THR A 157 -20.05 6.35 1.50
CA THR A 157 -20.53 7.56 2.17
C THR A 157 -19.99 8.84 1.53
N LEU A 158 -18.83 8.77 0.86
CA LEU A 158 -18.28 9.91 0.16
C LEU A 158 -19.06 10.27 -1.10
N TRP A 159 -19.48 9.29 -1.90
CA TRP A 159 -20.07 9.49 -3.22
C TRP A 159 -21.23 10.50 -3.27
N PRO A 160 -22.25 10.45 -2.38
CA PRO A 160 -23.37 11.38 -2.42
C PRO A 160 -22.94 12.85 -2.29
N GLN A 161 -21.93 13.12 -1.44
CA GLN A 161 -21.45 14.46 -1.08
C GLN A 161 -20.12 14.83 -1.73
N ALA A 162 -19.55 13.95 -2.58
CA ALA A 162 -18.26 14.18 -3.21
C ALA A 162 -18.30 15.40 -4.13
N PRO A 163 -17.22 16.22 -4.17
CA PRO A 163 -17.08 17.27 -5.16
C PRO A 163 -17.20 16.73 -6.59
N LEU A 164 -17.70 17.55 -7.50
CA LEU A 164 -17.91 17.14 -8.91
C LEU A 164 -16.63 16.55 -9.53
N ARG A 165 -15.47 17.13 -9.25
CA ARG A 165 -14.17 16.62 -9.72
C ARG A 165 -13.91 15.18 -9.27
N THR A 166 -14.20 14.87 -8.01
CA THR A 166 -14.05 13.52 -7.44
C THR A 166 -15.07 12.56 -8.07
N LYS A 167 -16.32 12.99 -8.25
CA LYS A 167 -17.35 12.20 -8.95
C LYS A 167 -16.93 11.86 -10.37
N LEU A 168 -16.44 12.83 -11.13
CA LEU A 168 -15.96 12.61 -12.49
C LEU A 168 -14.74 11.67 -12.53
N SER A 169 -13.85 11.77 -11.56
CA SER A 169 -12.72 10.84 -11.45
C SER A 169 -13.18 9.40 -11.23
N ILE A 170 -14.13 9.18 -10.34
CA ILE A 170 -14.68 7.83 -10.07
C ILE A 170 -15.43 7.30 -11.31
N LEU A 171 -16.24 8.13 -11.96
CA LEU A 171 -17.00 7.75 -13.16
C LEU A 171 -16.11 7.33 -14.34
N ARG A 172 -14.92 7.89 -14.46
CA ARG A 172 -13.95 7.49 -15.49
C ARG A 172 -13.45 6.06 -15.31
N GLU A 173 -13.46 5.56 -14.08
CA GLU A 173 -12.91 4.25 -13.75
C GLU A 173 -13.97 3.18 -13.55
N VAL A 174 -15.14 3.55 -13.01
CA VAL A 174 -16.20 2.61 -12.66
C VAL A 174 -17.55 3.31 -12.58
N TRP A 175 -18.63 2.58 -12.93
CA TRP A 175 -19.98 3.04 -12.62
C TRP A 175 -20.25 2.87 -11.12
N PRO A 176 -20.51 3.94 -10.35
CA PRO A 176 -20.54 3.93 -8.89
C PRO A 176 -21.87 3.42 -8.32
N SER A 177 -22.25 2.20 -8.66
CA SER A 177 -23.39 1.55 -8.01
C SER A 177 -23.10 1.30 -6.53
N LYS A 178 -24.14 1.23 -5.69
CA LYS A 178 -24.02 0.96 -4.25
C LYS A 178 -23.20 -0.31 -3.97
N ARG A 179 -23.37 -1.36 -4.78
CA ARG A 179 -22.58 -2.60 -4.69
C ARG A 179 -21.10 -2.34 -4.94
N ILE A 180 -20.79 -1.67 -6.04
CA ILE A 180 -19.41 -1.37 -6.43
C ILE A 180 -18.70 -0.50 -5.35
N LEU A 181 -19.39 0.54 -4.87
CA LEU A 181 -18.81 1.41 -3.83
C LEU A 181 -18.59 0.66 -2.52
N LYS A 182 -19.49 -0.26 -2.14
CA LYS A 182 -19.33 -1.12 -0.97
C LYS A 182 -18.12 -2.06 -1.11
N GLU A 183 -17.96 -2.70 -2.27
CA GLU A 183 -16.81 -3.57 -2.57
C GLU A 183 -15.46 -2.84 -2.51
N ARG A 184 -15.42 -1.52 -2.69
CA ARG A 184 -14.22 -0.68 -2.61
C ARG A 184 -14.08 0.08 -1.30
N SER A 185 -15.02 -0.06 -0.40
CA SER A 185 -14.95 0.56 0.92
C SER A 185 -14.08 -0.28 1.85
N VAL A 186 -12.94 0.26 2.27
CA VAL A 186 -12.09 -0.39 3.29
C VAL A 186 -12.91 -0.57 4.56
N ILE A 187 -13.63 0.46 4.99
CA ILE A 187 -14.43 0.44 6.23
C ILE A 187 -15.50 -0.66 6.20
N ALA A 188 -16.16 -0.86 5.06
CA ALA A 188 -17.21 -1.87 4.93
C ALA A 188 -16.68 -3.32 4.84
N ASN A 189 -15.38 -3.49 4.56
CA ASN A 189 -14.73 -4.78 4.37
C ASN A 189 -13.59 -5.01 5.40
N LEU A 190 -13.59 -4.29 6.53
CA LEU A 190 -12.63 -4.59 7.60
C LEU A 190 -12.94 -5.95 8.23
N PRO A 191 -11.92 -6.79 8.50
CA PRO A 191 -12.11 -8.05 9.20
C PRO A 191 -12.67 -7.79 10.61
N PRO A 192 -13.33 -8.77 11.22
CA PRO A 192 -13.92 -8.63 12.56
C PRO A 192 -12.89 -8.21 13.63
N ARG A 193 -11.65 -8.69 13.48
CA ARG A 193 -10.51 -8.33 14.34
C ARG A 193 -9.30 -8.06 13.49
N LEU A 194 -8.52 -7.05 13.86
CA LEU A 194 -7.28 -6.69 13.19
C LEU A 194 -6.18 -6.49 14.24
N ASP A 195 -5.25 -7.43 14.31
CA ASP A 195 -4.12 -7.37 15.22
C ASP A 195 -2.85 -6.89 14.50
N CYS A 196 -2.84 -5.62 14.12
CA CYS A 196 -1.69 -4.97 13.53
C CYS A 196 -1.59 -3.51 13.98
N SER A 197 -0.41 -2.94 13.83
CA SER A 197 -0.20 -1.51 14.02
C SER A 197 -0.55 -0.77 12.71
N VAL A 198 -1.33 0.30 12.80
CA VAL A 198 -1.73 1.10 11.64
C VAL A 198 -1.31 2.55 11.81
N LEU A 199 -0.60 3.09 10.81
CA LEU A 199 -0.33 4.53 10.68
C LEU A 199 -1.18 5.10 9.55
N ILE A 200 -2.03 6.07 9.87
CA ILE A 200 -2.82 6.81 8.88
C ILE A 200 -2.28 8.22 8.75
N MET A 201 -1.91 8.60 7.52
CA MET A 201 -1.39 9.93 7.18
C MET A 201 -2.29 10.61 6.17
N HIS A 202 -2.66 11.89 6.40
CA HIS A 202 -3.55 12.62 5.50
C HIS A 202 -3.31 14.13 5.55
N GLY A 203 -3.47 14.81 4.41
CA GLY A 203 -3.43 16.27 4.35
C GLY A 203 -4.78 16.88 4.71
N GLU A 204 -4.82 17.86 5.63
CA GLU A 204 -6.08 18.50 6.03
C GLU A 204 -6.67 19.38 4.90
N ARG A 205 -5.84 19.83 3.95
CA ARG A 205 -6.25 20.58 2.75
C ARG A 205 -6.43 19.69 1.51
N ASP A 206 -6.61 18.39 1.71
CA ASP A 206 -6.88 17.49 0.59
C ASP A 206 -8.26 17.79 -0.01
N ASN A 207 -8.25 18.35 -1.22
CA ASN A 207 -9.45 18.70 -1.98
C ASN A 207 -9.93 17.58 -2.94
N ARG A 208 -9.21 16.45 -3.00
CA ARG A 208 -9.60 15.25 -3.75
C ARG A 208 -10.33 14.26 -2.85
N VAL A 209 -9.73 13.97 -1.70
CA VAL A 209 -10.25 13.06 -0.68
C VAL A 209 -10.24 13.79 0.67
N PRO A 210 -11.41 14.18 1.20
CA PRO A 210 -11.47 14.89 2.48
C PRO A 210 -10.82 14.10 3.63
N VAL A 211 -10.10 14.77 4.52
CA VAL A 211 -9.44 14.17 5.71
C VAL A 211 -10.41 13.38 6.59
N GLY A 212 -11.70 13.68 6.56
CA GLY A 212 -12.74 12.91 7.24
C GLY A 212 -12.79 11.43 6.87
N GLN A 213 -12.26 11.04 5.69
CA GLN A 213 -12.09 9.64 5.31
C GLN A 213 -11.07 8.93 6.21
N ALA A 214 -9.96 9.60 6.51
CA ALA A 214 -8.91 9.09 7.40
C ALA A 214 -9.40 9.01 8.86
N VAL A 215 -10.16 10.01 9.32
CA VAL A 215 -10.76 10.02 10.66
C VAL A 215 -11.72 8.85 10.85
N LYS A 216 -12.68 8.67 9.93
CA LYS A 216 -13.62 7.54 9.95
C LYS A 216 -12.92 6.18 9.95
N LEU A 217 -11.87 6.03 9.12
CA LEU A 217 -11.11 4.80 9.08
C LEU A 217 -10.39 4.54 10.41
N ALA A 218 -9.77 5.55 11.01
CA ALA A 218 -9.08 5.41 12.29
C ALA A 218 -10.02 4.88 13.37
N ASP A 219 -11.23 5.43 13.44
CA ASP A 219 -12.23 5.00 14.42
C ASP A 219 -12.72 3.57 14.15
N ALA A 220 -12.99 3.23 12.89
CA ALA A 220 -13.40 1.89 12.50
C ALA A 220 -12.32 0.84 12.83
N LEU A 221 -11.03 1.15 12.61
CA LEU A 221 -9.91 0.27 12.92
C LEU A 221 -9.72 0.07 14.44
N ARG A 222 -9.87 1.12 15.24
CA ARG A 222 -9.80 1.02 16.71
C ARG A 222 -10.87 0.08 17.26
N VAL A 223 -12.10 0.16 16.73
CA VAL A 223 -13.20 -0.74 17.09
C VAL A 223 -12.86 -2.21 16.76
N ARG A 224 -12.00 -2.46 15.75
CA ARG A 224 -11.53 -3.81 15.36
C ARG A 224 -10.28 -4.27 16.12
N GLY A 225 -9.80 -3.49 17.08
CA GLY A 225 -8.65 -3.83 17.93
C GLY A 225 -7.28 -3.43 17.39
N ALA A 226 -7.21 -2.75 16.24
CA ALA A 226 -5.95 -2.27 15.70
C ALA A 226 -5.30 -1.18 16.58
N LYS A 227 -3.96 -1.18 16.65
CA LYS A 227 -3.18 -0.11 17.29
C LYS A 227 -3.02 1.03 16.28
N VAL A 228 -3.86 2.07 16.36
CA VAL A 228 -3.93 3.12 15.35
C VAL A 228 -3.22 4.39 15.80
N SER A 229 -2.22 4.81 15.01
CA SER A 229 -1.60 6.14 15.03
C SER A 229 -2.09 6.96 13.86
N THR A 230 -2.34 8.26 14.07
CA THR A 230 -2.76 9.17 13.01
C THR A 230 -1.85 10.38 12.93
N ARG A 231 -1.55 10.83 11.72
CA ARG A 231 -0.83 12.07 11.47
C ARG A 231 -1.55 12.88 10.39
N TYR A 232 -2.15 13.97 10.80
CA TYR A 232 -2.79 14.92 9.90
C TYR A 232 -1.86 16.12 9.69
N PHE A 233 -1.74 16.56 8.43
CA PHE A 233 -0.82 17.62 8.03
C PHE A 233 -1.61 18.88 7.66
N PRO A 234 -1.66 19.92 8.53
CA PRO A 234 -2.58 21.07 8.38
C PRO A 234 -2.43 21.83 7.06
N GLN A 235 -1.21 21.90 6.52
CA GLN A 235 -0.92 22.67 5.30
C GLN A 235 -0.74 21.78 4.05
N ALA A 236 -0.96 20.46 4.17
CA ALA A 236 -0.76 19.54 3.06
C ALA A 236 -2.07 19.28 2.31
N SER A 237 -1.95 19.15 0.99
CA SER A 237 -2.99 18.65 0.09
C SER A 237 -2.95 17.13 -0.02
N HIS A 238 -3.45 16.56 -1.14
CA HIS A 238 -3.46 15.13 -1.40
C HIS A 238 -2.07 14.49 -1.43
N ASP A 239 -1.09 15.17 -2.00
CA ASP A 239 0.31 14.72 -2.02
C ASP A 239 1.06 15.25 -0.79
N LEU A 240 1.44 14.34 0.11
CA LEU A 240 2.16 14.68 1.33
C LEU A 240 3.68 14.88 1.10
N GLY A 241 4.22 14.34 0.02
CA GLY A 241 5.63 14.48 -0.34
C GLY A 241 6.56 13.91 0.74
N LYS A 242 7.66 14.63 1.01
CA LYS A 242 8.66 14.25 2.02
C LYS A 242 8.20 14.45 3.47
N ARG A 243 7.06 15.10 3.69
CA ARG A 243 6.55 15.39 5.05
C ARG A 243 6.27 14.13 5.86
N VAL A 244 6.02 13.00 5.17
CA VAL A 244 5.74 11.71 5.82
C VAL A 244 6.99 11.00 6.34
N GLU A 245 8.18 11.37 5.89
CA GLU A 245 9.41 10.61 6.17
C GLU A 245 9.71 10.44 7.67
N PRO A 246 9.60 11.44 8.54
CA PRO A 246 9.90 11.27 9.96
C PRO A 246 8.99 10.25 10.64
N GLU A 247 7.67 10.40 10.44
CA GLU A 247 6.64 9.52 11.00
C GLU A 247 6.74 8.11 10.43
N LEU A 248 6.95 7.99 9.13
CA LEU A 248 7.14 6.72 8.44
C LEU A 248 8.34 5.96 8.99
N ARG A 249 9.51 6.62 9.11
CA ARG A 249 10.73 6.01 9.63
C ARG A 249 10.58 5.56 11.09
N ALA A 250 9.99 6.41 11.94
CA ALA A 250 9.72 6.07 13.34
C ALA A 250 8.80 4.85 13.42
N PHE A 251 7.69 4.86 12.69
CA PHE A 251 6.71 3.77 12.69
C PHE A 251 7.30 2.45 12.18
N LEU A 252 8.09 2.48 11.11
CA LEU A 252 8.77 1.28 10.58
C LEU A 252 9.82 0.74 11.56
N ARG A 253 10.57 1.61 12.24
CA ARG A 253 11.54 1.20 13.28
C ARG A 253 10.83 0.48 14.41
N ASP A 254 9.81 1.08 14.98
CA ASP A 254 9.07 0.56 16.13
C ASP A 254 8.38 -0.78 15.85
N ASN A 255 7.94 -1.01 14.60
CA ASN A 255 7.16 -2.18 14.26
C ASN A 255 7.92 -3.28 13.52
N LEU A 256 9.04 -2.96 12.85
CA LEU A 256 9.80 -3.94 12.07
C LEU A 256 11.23 -4.18 12.56
N LEU A 257 11.87 -3.20 13.21
CA LEU A 257 13.29 -3.29 13.59
C LEU A 257 13.47 -3.55 15.09
N ASP A 258 12.65 -2.98 15.96
CA ASP A 258 12.73 -3.19 17.40
C ASP A 258 12.16 -4.56 17.77
N THR A 259 13.07 -5.53 17.93
CA THR A 259 12.72 -6.92 18.30
C THR A 259 12.29 -7.07 19.76
N ASN A 260 12.57 -6.10 20.61
CA ASN A 260 12.29 -6.17 22.07
C ASN A 260 10.78 -6.06 22.42
N ARG A 261 9.92 -5.63 21.51
CA ARG A 261 8.47 -5.58 21.76
C ARG A 261 7.72 -6.89 21.46
N ALA A 262 8.33 -7.82 20.71
CA ALA A 262 7.71 -9.09 20.35
C ALA A 262 7.73 -10.14 21.48
N ALA A 263 8.48 -9.91 22.54
CA ALA A 263 8.61 -10.82 23.68
C ALA A 263 7.69 -10.45 24.88
N ALA A 264 6.91 -9.38 24.76
CA ALA A 264 6.09 -8.82 25.87
C ALA A 264 4.60 -8.77 25.57
N SER A 265 4.10 -9.53 24.57
CA SER A 265 2.67 -9.61 24.23
C SER A 265 2.15 -11.04 24.26
#